data_fc20814a6968af1a4b533f45159f7701
#
_entry.id   fc20814a6968af1a4b533f45159f7701
#
_cell.length_a   1.000
_cell.length_b   1.000
_cell.length_c   1.000
_cell.angle_alpha   90.00
_cell.angle_beta   90.00
_cell.angle_gamma   90.00
#
_symmetry.space_group_name_H-M   'P 1'
#
loop_
_entity.id
_entity.type
_entity.pdbx_description
1 polymer ?
#
loop_
_entity_poly.entity_id
_entity_poly.type
_entity_poly.pdbx_seq_one_letter_code
_entity_poly.pdbx_strand_id
1 'polypeptide(L)'
;MLGDATSSEEGLISAAQRFIDINISDSGLQASRIAAAVGISERQLSRIFADAGQTIGRYVLNTRLDFAKEALSTPERDKVSVSEIGKRFGFASPSHFSRTFRERFEMTPLQWRKESQRQTFQD
;
A
#
# COMPACT_ATOMS: atom_id res chain seq x y z
N MET A 1 12.94 28.15 -7.83
CA MET A 1 12.29 27.63 -8.84
C MET A 1 12.18 26.16 -8.87
N LEU A 2 13.17 25.43 -9.35
CA LEU A 2 13.04 23.98 -9.43
C LEU A 2 12.95 23.31 -8.07
N GLY A 3 13.57 23.88 -7.05
CA GLY A 3 13.50 23.35 -5.72
C GLY A 3 12.12 23.44 -5.09
N ASP A 4 11.27 24.28 -5.64
CA ASP A 4 9.96 24.52 -5.07
C ASP A 4 8.98 23.39 -5.31
N ALA A 5 9.28 22.48 -6.25
CA ALA A 5 8.43 21.33 -6.50
C ALA A 5 8.27 20.44 -5.28
N THR A 6 9.32 20.35 -4.42
CA THR A 6 9.25 19.52 -3.22
C THR A 6 8.62 20.24 -2.04
N SER A 7 8.49 21.58 -2.11
CA SER A 7 7.82 22.34 -1.05
C SER A 7 6.36 22.66 -1.36
N SER A 8 5.91 22.40 -2.60
CA SER A 8 4.49 22.52 -2.94
C SER A 8 3.72 21.37 -2.33
N GLU A 9 2.41 21.54 -2.14
CA GLU A 9 1.60 20.46 -1.61
C GLU A 9 1.63 19.22 -2.51
N GLU A 10 1.60 19.41 -3.83
CA GLU A 10 1.72 18.30 -4.77
C GLU A 10 3.08 17.61 -4.65
N GLY A 11 4.14 18.38 -4.51
CA GLY A 11 5.48 17.83 -4.34
C GLY A 11 5.63 17.06 -3.04
N LEU A 12 5.02 17.58 -1.97
CA LEU A 12 5.04 16.89 -0.67
C LEU A 12 4.27 15.59 -0.71
N ILE A 13 3.09 15.58 -1.35
CA ILE A 13 2.31 14.36 -1.50
C ILE A 13 3.11 13.34 -2.31
N SER A 14 3.70 13.73 -3.43
CA SER A 14 4.50 12.83 -4.25
C SER A 14 5.68 12.24 -3.49
N ALA A 15 6.36 13.07 -2.70
CA ALA A 15 7.49 12.60 -1.90
C ALA A 15 7.02 11.60 -0.83
N ALA A 16 5.88 11.91 -0.19
CA ALA A 16 5.30 11.01 0.81
C ALA A 16 4.90 9.67 0.19
N GLN A 17 4.29 9.71 -0.99
CA GLN A 17 3.88 8.50 -1.70
C GLN A 17 5.08 7.62 -2.05
N ARG A 18 6.17 8.22 -2.52
CA ARG A 18 7.41 7.48 -2.80
C ARG A 18 7.98 6.84 -1.55
N PHE A 19 8.00 7.58 -0.45
CA PHE A 19 8.47 7.04 0.82
C PHE A 19 7.63 5.86 1.27
N ILE A 20 6.31 5.98 1.15
CA ILE A 20 5.38 4.91 1.50
C ILE A 20 5.63 3.67 0.62
N ASP A 21 5.78 3.85 -0.68
CA ASP A 21 6.01 2.72 -1.59
C ASP A 21 7.30 1.99 -1.25
N ILE A 22 8.36 2.72 -0.99
CA ILE A 22 9.67 2.12 -0.68
C ILE A 22 9.63 1.36 0.64
N ASN A 23 8.84 1.83 1.61
CA ASN A 23 8.79 1.25 2.94
C ASN A 23 7.52 0.43 3.20
N ILE A 24 6.81 0.04 2.13
CA ILE A 24 5.49 -0.57 2.28
C ILE A 24 5.52 -1.90 3.02
N SER A 25 6.64 -2.61 2.99
CA SER A 25 6.79 -3.89 3.69
C SER A 25 7.00 -3.74 5.19
N ASP A 26 7.27 -2.54 5.66
CA ASP A 26 7.50 -2.29 7.07
C ASP A 26 6.18 -2.10 7.79
N SER A 27 5.80 -3.05 8.66
CA SER A 27 4.55 -2.98 9.40
C SER A 27 4.52 -1.81 10.39
N GLY A 28 5.70 -1.26 10.73
CA GLY A 28 5.80 -0.10 11.62
C GLY A 28 5.67 1.25 10.94
N LEU A 29 5.39 1.24 9.62
CA LEU A 29 5.22 2.49 8.89
C LEU A 29 3.99 3.23 9.40
N GLN A 30 4.18 4.49 9.79
CA GLN A 30 3.10 5.30 10.32
C GLN A 30 3.31 6.77 9.96
N ALA A 31 2.27 7.57 10.18
CA ALA A 31 2.24 8.96 9.74
C ALA A 31 3.42 9.79 10.24
N SER A 32 3.86 9.57 11.48
CA SER A 32 4.98 10.33 12.03
C SER A 32 6.28 10.10 11.25
N ARG A 33 6.53 8.87 10.84
CA ARG A 33 7.73 8.54 10.05
C ARG A 33 7.66 9.13 8.65
N ILE A 34 6.48 9.07 8.04
CA ILE A 34 6.27 9.63 6.71
C ILE A 34 6.48 11.14 6.73
N ALA A 35 5.89 11.82 7.71
CA ALA A 35 6.04 13.27 7.86
C ALA A 35 7.50 13.68 8.06
N ALA A 36 8.20 12.96 8.94
CA ALA A 36 9.62 13.22 9.20
C ALA A 36 10.45 13.06 7.92
N ALA A 37 10.15 12.05 7.12
CA ALA A 37 10.90 11.79 5.90
C ALA A 37 10.77 12.91 4.86
N VAL A 38 9.62 13.59 4.83
CA VAL A 38 9.41 14.69 3.90
C VAL A 38 9.58 16.07 4.53
N GLY A 39 9.98 16.10 5.81
CA GLY A 39 10.37 17.34 6.47
C GLY A 39 9.24 18.23 6.96
N ILE A 40 8.08 17.66 7.25
CA ILE A 40 6.93 18.42 7.75
C ILE A 40 6.36 17.75 9.00
N SER A 41 5.45 18.45 9.68
CA SER A 41 4.79 17.88 10.84
C SER A 41 3.75 16.85 10.39
N GLU A 42 3.44 15.92 11.29
CA GLU A 42 2.39 14.93 11.05
C GLU A 42 1.04 15.62 10.79
N ARG A 43 0.75 16.67 11.53
CA ARG A 43 -0.48 17.44 11.37
C ARG A 43 -0.57 18.06 9.97
N GLN A 44 0.52 18.63 9.50
CA GLN A 44 0.58 19.23 8.16
C GLN A 44 0.40 18.16 7.08
N LEU A 45 1.04 17.00 7.26
CA LEU A 45 0.89 15.89 6.32
C LEU A 45 -0.56 15.42 6.25
N SER A 46 -1.22 15.26 7.41
CA SER A 46 -2.63 14.86 7.46
C SER A 46 -3.52 15.84 6.74
N ARG A 47 -3.27 17.15 6.93
CA ARG A 47 -4.05 18.19 6.27
C ARG A 47 -3.88 18.12 4.75
N ILE A 48 -2.65 17.97 4.29
CA ILE A 48 -2.38 17.90 2.84
C ILE A 48 -3.07 16.71 2.21
N PHE A 49 -3.03 15.54 2.87
CA PHE A 49 -3.72 14.36 2.36
C PHE A 49 -5.24 14.54 2.39
N ALA A 50 -5.76 15.13 3.46
CA ALA A 50 -7.20 15.38 3.58
C ALA A 50 -7.69 16.32 2.47
N ASP A 51 -6.92 17.37 2.15
CA ASP A 51 -7.26 18.30 1.09
C ASP A 51 -7.30 17.61 -0.28
N ALA A 52 -6.55 16.54 -0.44
CA ALA A 52 -6.56 15.72 -1.65
C ALA A 52 -7.62 14.61 -1.60
N GLY A 53 -8.48 14.61 -0.58
CA GLY A 53 -9.57 13.66 -0.47
C GLY A 53 -9.20 12.30 0.10
N GLN A 54 -8.08 12.22 0.82
CA GLN A 54 -7.58 10.95 1.35
C GLN A 54 -7.20 11.07 2.82
N THR A 55 -7.09 9.92 3.50
CA THR A 55 -6.40 9.86 4.78
C THR A 55 -5.09 9.11 4.56
N ILE A 56 -4.09 9.43 5.36
CA ILE A 56 -2.78 8.75 5.27
C ILE A 56 -2.95 7.25 5.52
N GLY A 57 -3.72 6.89 6.55
CA GLY A 57 -3.96 5.49 6.88
C GLY A 57 -4.61 4.72 5.75
N ARG A 58 -5.60 5.32 5.11
CA ARG A 58 -6.28 4.68 3.98
C ARG A 58 -5.33 4.55 2.79
N TYR A 59 -4.53 5.57 2.54
CA TYR A 59 -3.55 5.51 1.45
C TYR A 59 -2.55 4.38 1.67
N VAL A 60 -1.99 4.27 2.88
CA VAL A 60 -1.04 3.20 3.20
C VAL A 60 -1.71 1.83 3.05
N LEU A 61 -2.92 1.67 3.59
CA LEU A 61 -3.64 0.40 3.51
C LEU A 61 -3.87 0.00 2.05
N ASN A 62 -4.38 0.93 1.24
CA ASN A 62 -4.67 0.65 -0.17
C ASN A 62 -3.40 0.32 -0.93
N THR A 63 -2.30 1.00 -0.64
CA THR A 63 -1.01 0.73 -1.28
C THR A 63 -0.53 -0.69 -0.93
N ARG A 64 -0.65 -1.09 0.34
CA ARG A 64 -0.31 -2.45 0.75
C ARG A 64 -1.15 -3.49 0.02
N LEU A 65 -2.44 -3.23 -0.10
CA LEU A 65 -3.35 -4.14 -0.79
C LEU A 65 -3.02 -4.25 -2.27
N ASP A 66 -2.68 -3.14 -2.91
CA ASP A 66 -2.31 -3.14 -4.33
C ASP A 66 -1.04 -3.96 -4.58
N PHE A 67 -0.01 -3.77 -3.74
CA PHE A 67 1.22 -4.56 -3.86
C PHE A 67 0.98 -6.04 -3.60
N ALA A 68 0.16 -6.36 -2.59
CA ALA A 68 -0.16 -7.75 -2.27
C ALA A 68 -0.93 -8.40 -3.40
N LYS A 69 -1.88 -7.67 -4.00
CA LYS A 69 -2.65 -8.17 -5.14
C LYS A 69 -1.75 -8.54 -6.30
N GLU A 70 -0.80 -7.66 -6.62
CA GLU A 70 0.16 -7.92 -7.68
C GLU A 70 1.02 -9.15 -7.37
N ALA A 71 1.49 -9.26 -6.12
CA ALA A 71 2.30 -10.40 -5.71
C ALA A 71 1.52 -11.71 -5.81
N LEU A 72 0.24 -11.69 -5.47
CA LEU A 72 -0.61 -12.89 -5.54
C LEU A 72 -0.79 -13.37 -6.98
N SER A 73 -0.69 -12.49 -7.96
CA SER A 73 -0.84 -12.86 -9.37
C SER A 73 0.48 -13.14 -10.08
N THR A 74 1.60 -13.06 -9.36
CA THR A 74 2.92 -13.31 -9.93
C THR A 74 3.26 -14.79 -9.83
N PRO A 75 3.48 -15.50 -10.96
CA PRO A 75 3.71 -16.95 -10.93
C PRO A 75 4.88 -17.38 -10.05
N GLU A 76 5.94 -16.59 -9.97
CA GLU A 76 7.11 -16.91 -9.16
C GLU A 76 6.80 -17.01 -7.67
N ARG A 77 5.67 -16.47 -7.26
CA ARG A 77 5.26 -16.46 -5.85
C ARG A 77 4.15 -17.44 -5.52
N ASP A 78 3.78 -18.31 -6.45
CA ASP A 78 2.71 -19.27 -6.25
C ASP A 78 2.96 -20.21 -5.07
N LYS A 79 4.22 -20.47 -4.75
CA LYS A 79 4.59 -21.33 -3.63
C LYS A 79 4.59 -20.63 -2.28
N VAL A 80 4.43 -19.30 -2.29
CA VAL A 80 4.35 -18.51 -1.06
C VAL A 80 2.89 -18.46 -0.64
N SER A 81 2.60 -18.78 0.62
CA SER A 81 1.21 -18.80 1.09
C SER A 81 0.59 -17.40 1.04
N VAL A 82 -0.73 -17.36 0.96
CA VAL A 82 -1.47 -16.11 1.02
C VAL A 82 -1.15 -15.35 2.30
N SER A 83 -1.09 -16.05 3.45
CA SER A 83 -0.74 -15.43 4.73
C SER A 83 0.65 -14.80 4.69
N GLU A 84 1.60 -15.49 4.09
CA GLU A 84 2.97 -14.96 4.00
C GLU A 84 3.02 -13.71 3.14
N ILE A 85 2.26 -13.68 2.06
CA ILE A 85 2.20 -12.48 1.21
C ILE A 85 1.65 -11.30 2.00
N GLY A 86 0.55 -11.50 2.73
CA GLY A 86 0.01 -10.44 3.56
C GLY A 86 1.03 -9.90 4.55
N LYS A 87 1.75 -10.82 5.20
CA LYS A 87 2.78 -10.45 6.16
C LYS A 87 3.90 -9.64 5.51
N ARG A 88 4.32 -10.02 4.31
CA ARG A 88 5.39 -9.32 3.59
C ARG A 88 5.05 -7.87 3.27
N PHE A 89 3.77 -7.57 3.12
CA PHE A 89 3.33 -6.22 2.80
C PHE A 89 2.74 -5.50 4.02
N GLY A 90 3.12 -5.95 5.23
CA GLY A 90 2.88 -5.20 6.45
C GLY A 90 1.61 -5.52 7.21
N PHE A 91 0.88 -6.57 6.82
CA PHE A 91 -0.32 -6.97 7.56
C PHE A 91 0.05 -7.79 8.79
N ALA A 92 -0.44 -7.37 9.95
CA ALA A 92 -0.12 -8.01 11.21
C ALA A 92 -0.84 -9.35 11.39
N SER A 93 -2.01 -9.52 10.77
CA SER A 93 -2.76 -10.77 10.90
C SER A 93 -3.36 -11.19 9.56
N PRO A 94 -3.46 -12.51 9.32
CA PRO A 94 -4.11 -13.02 8.12
C PRO A 94 -5.57 -12.61 8.01
N SER A 95 -6.28 -12.53 9.14
CA SER A 95 -7.69 -12.13 9.17
C SER A 95 -7.88 -10.70 8.71
N HIS A 96 -7.02 -9.80 9.18
CA HIS A 96 -7.07 -8.40 8.78
C HIS A 96 -6.79 -8.27 7.28
N PHE A 97 -5.78 -8.98 6.80
CA PHE A 97 -5.44 -8.98 5.38
C PHE A 97 -6.60 -9.47 4.52
N SER A 98 -7.18 -10.63 4.85
CA SER A 98 -8.29 -11.20 4.09
C SER A 98 -9.50 -10.28 4.06
N ARG A 99 -9.83 -9.71 5.22
CA ARG A 99 -11.01 -8.84 5.31
C ARG A 99 -10.84 -7.57 4.50
N THR A 100 -9.72 -6.88 4.67
CA THR A 100 -9.49 -5.61 3.96
C THR A 100 -9.31 -5.82 2.47
N PHE A 101 -8.68 -6.93 2.07
CA PHE A 101 -8.54 -7.29 0.66
C PHE A 101 -9.92 -7.51 0.03
N ARG A 102 -10.77 -8.28 0.70
CA ARG A 102 -12.12 -8.57 0.21
C ARG A 102 -12.97 -7.29 0.12
N GLU A 103 -12.85 -6.40 1.10
CA GLU A 103 -13.58 -5.14 1.08
C GLU A 103 -13.21 -4.30 -0.13
N ARG A 104 -11.92 -4.31 -0.51
CA ARG A 104 -11.46 -3.48 -1.62
C ARG A 104 -11.68 -4.12 -2.99
N PHE A 105 -11.44 -5.43 -3.10
CA PHE A 105 -11.42 -6.11 -4.40
C PHE A 105 -12.59 -7.08 -4.61
N GLU A 106 -13.48 -7.18 -3.63
CA GLU A 106 -14.70 -8.00 -3.71
C GLU A 106 -14.43 -9.50 -3.86
N MET A 107 -13.23 -9.95 -3.51
CA MET A 107 -12.89 -11.36 -3.41
C MET A 107 -11.75 -11.53 -2.42
N THR A 108 -11.59 -12.74 -1.90
CA THR A 108 -10.51 -13.02 -0.95
C THR A 108 -9.18 -13.09 -1.69
N PRO A 109 -8.06 -12.94 -0.98
CA PRO A 109 -6.75 -13.13 -1.60
C PRO A 109 -6.59 -14.48 -2.29
N LEU A 110 -7.10 -15.55 -1.69
CA LEU A 110 -7.01 -16.88 -2.29
C LEU A 110 -7.82 -16.97 -3.57
N GLN A 111 -9.03 -16.41 -3.57
CA GLN A 111 -9.86 -16.35 -4.77
C GLN A 111 -9.18 -15.59 -5.89
N TRP A 112 -8.56 -14.46 -5.55
CA TRP A 112 -7.81 -13.66 -6.52
C TRP A 112 -6.65 -14.45 -7.12
N ARG A 113 -5.89 -15.15 -6.28
CA ARG A 113 -4.76 -15.97 -6.75
C ARG A 113 -5.23 -17.03 -7.73
N LYS A 114 -6.31 -17.75 -7.37
CA LYS A 114 -6.86 -18.80 -8.23
C LYS A 114 -7.37 -18.26 -9.55
N GLU A 115 -8.03 -17.13 -9.52
CA GLU A 115 -8.53 -16.48 -10.73
C GLU A 115 -7.39 -16.07 -11.64
N SER A 116 -6.32 -15.52 -11.08
CA SER A 116 -5.15 -15.11 -11.84
C SER A 116 -4.45 -16.31 -12.48
N GLN A 117 -4.32 -17.42 -11.75
CA GLN A 117 -3.71 -18.64 -12.26
C GLN A 117 -4.53 -19.22 -13.40
N ARG A 118 -5.85 -19.22 -13.25
CA ARG A 118 -6.75 -19.72 -14.27
C ARG A 118 -6.62 -18.93 -15.58
N GLN A 119 -6.56 -17.61 -15.48
CA GLN A 119 -6.39 -16.76 -16.66
C GLN A 119 -5.07 -17.01 -17.36
N THR A 120 -4.00 -17.23 -16.59
CA THR A 120 -2.69 -17.51 -17.13
C THR A 120 -2.69 -18.79 -17.96
N PHE A 121 -3.40 -19.81 -17.53
CA PHE A 121 -3.44 -21.10 -18.23
C PHE A 121 -4.42 -21.12 -19.40
N GLN A 122 -5.30 -20.12 -19.52
CA GLN A 122 -6.23 -20.05 -20.64
C GLN A 122 -5.61 -19.40 -21.88
N ASP A 123 -4.51 -18.72 -21.69
CA ASP A 123 -3.80 -18.11 -22.80
C ASP A 123 -2.81 -19.10 -23.42
#